data_6966c64e7d48afc8de3178024d64c220
#
_entry.id   6966c64e7d48afc8de3178024d64c220
#
_cell.length_a   1.000
_cell.length_b   1.000
_cell.length_c   1.000
_cell.angle_alpha   90.00
_cell.angle_beta   90.00
_cell.angle_gamma   90.00
#
_symmetry.space_group_name_H-M   'P 1'
#
loop_
_entity.id
_entity.type
_entity.pdbx_description
1 polymer ?
#
loop_
_entity_poly.entity_id
_entity_poly.type
_entity_poly.pdbx_seq_one_letter_code
_entity_poly.pdbx_strand_id
1 'polypeptide(L)'
;MCIRDRYCVPAIDIVPVVEAVKGTNVAVGAENMYFEESGAYTGEISAAMLVDAGVKYVIIGHSERRDYFKEDDVLLNKKVKKAFEAGLTPILCCGESLEQREMGVTMDWIRLQIKSDLAGITADQVKSMVIAYEPIWAIGTGKTATSDQAQEVCKGIRDCIAEIYDEATAEAVRIQYGGSMNAGNAAELLAKPDI
;
A
#
# COMPACT_ATOMS: atom_id res chain seq x y z
N MET A 1 13.92 6.13 5.21
CA MET A 1 13.38 4.91 4.56
C MET A 1 14.24 4.56 3.36
N CYS A 2 14.66 3.31 3.22
CA CYS A 2 15.41 2.90 2.05
C CYS A 2 14.42 2.47 0.96
N ILE A 3 14.21 3.33 -0.04
CA ILE A 3 13.36 3.02 -1.21
C ILE A 3 13.98 1.96 -2.14
N ARG A 4 15.15 1.44 -1.78
CA ARG A 4 15.87 0.40 -2.54
C ARG A 4 15.79 -0.98 -1.89
N ASP A 5 14.86 -1.17 -0.96
CA ASP A 5 14.72 -2.43 -0.23
C ASP A 5 13.78 -3.43 -0.92
N ARG A 6 12.99 -2.97 -1.90
CA ARG A 6 12.06 -3.83 -2.64
C ARG A 6 11.68 -3.29 -4.02
N TYR A 7 11.36 -4.23 -4.92
CA TYR A 7 10.72 -3.94 -6.21
C TYR A 7 9.43 -4.72 -6.32
N CYS A 8 8.32 -4.03 -6.57
CA CYS A 8 7.05 -4.65 -6.95
C CYS A 8 6.99 -4.66 -8.47
N VAL A 9 6.75 -5.83 -9.05
CA VAL A 9 6.87 -6.07 -10.49
C VAL A 9 5.64 -6.78 -11.03
N PRO A 10 5.35 -6.65 -12.34
CA PRO A 10 4.31 -7.43 -13.00
C PRO A 10 4.52 -8.93 -12.81
N ALA A 11 3.42 -9.69 -12.81
CA ALA A 11 3.45 -11.12 -12.51
C ALA A 11 4.43 -11.92 -13.39
N ILE A 12 4.56 -11.54 -14.68
CA ILE A 12 5.47 -12.18 -15.63
C ILE A 12 6.94 -11.98 -15.26
N ASP A 13 7.28 -10.92 -14.52
CA ASP A 13 8.65 -10.56 -14.17
C ASP A 13 9.07 -11.05 -12.77
N ILE A 14 8.14 -11.63 -11.99
CA ILE A 14 8.40 -12.04 -10.61
C ILE A 14 9.58 -13.02 -10.54
N VAL A 15 9.51 -14.15 -11.26
CA VAL A 15 10.53 -15.19 -11.20
C VAL A 15 11.89 -14.69 -11.69
N PRO A 16 12.01 -14.01 -12.84
CA PRO A 16 13.28 -13.43 -13.28
C PRO A 16 13.89 -12.45 -12.28
N VAL A 17 13.06 -11.59 -11.65
CA VAL A 17 13.55 -10.59 -10.69
C VAL A 17 13.95 -11.24 -9.36
N VAL A 18 13.20 -12.24 -8.88
CA VAL A 18 13.59 -13.01 -7.68
C VAL A 18 14.97 -13.65 -7.87
N GLU A 19 15.23 -14.27 -9.00
CA GLU A 19 16.56 -14.84 -9.29
C GLU A 19 17.64 -13.76 -9.42
N ALA A 20 17.34 -12.62 -10.05
CA ALA A 20 18.30 -11.54 -10.24
C ALA A 20 18.73 -10.86 -8.92
N VAL A 21 17.86 -10.83 -7.91
CA VAL A 21 18.17 -10.20 -6.61
C VAL A 21 18.66 -11.20 -5.56
N LYS A 22 18.82 -12.46 -5.92
CA LYS A 22 19.26 -13.53 -5.01
C LYS A 22 20.63 -13.20 -4.39
N GLY A 23 20.72 -13.35 -3.08
CA GLY A 23 21.95 -13.02 -2.33
C GLY A 23 22.12 -11.54 -2.02
N THR A 24 21.14 -10.67 -2.38
CA THR A 24 21.10 -9.27 -1.99
C THR A 24 20.08 -9.05 -0.87
N ASN A 25 20.00 -7.82 -0.34
CA ASN A 25 18.98 -7.41 0.62
C ASN A 25 17.69 -6.88 -0.05
N VAL A 26 17.58 -6.96 -1.37
CA VAL A 26 16.42 -6.51 -2.12
C VAL A 26 15.33 -7.56 -2.09
N ALA A 27 14.12 -7.17 -1.69
CA ALA A 27 12.95 -8.04 -1.73
C ALA A 27 12.13 -7.82 -3.00
N VAL A 28 11.38 -8.85 -3.40
CA VAL A 28 10.44 -8.77 -4.52
C VAL A 28 9.01 -8.70 -3.98
N GLY A 29 8.20 -7.83 -4.58
CA GLY A 29 6.78 -7.71 -4.35
C GLY A 29 5.98 -8.00 -5.62
N ALA A 30 4.72 -8.38 -5.44
CA ALA A 30 3.75 -8.48 -6.52
C ALA A 30 2.88 -7.21 -6.57
N GLU A 31 2.40 -6.86 -7.74
CA GLU A 31 1.51 -5.69 -7.94
C GLU A 31 0.05 -5.98 -7.57
N ASN A 32 -0.31 -7.24 -7.41
CA ASN A 32 -1.64 -7.68 -7.00
C ASN A 32 -1.65 -9.15 -6.56
N MET A 33 -2.72 -9.56 -5.88
CA MET A 33 -3.07 -10.96 -5.63
C MET A 33 -4.58 -11.12 -5.51
N TYR A 34 -5.07 -12.35 -5.65
CA TYR A 34 -6.45 -12.69 -5.32
C TYR A 34 -6.55 -13.32 -3.92
N PHE A 35 -7.70 -13.22 -3.29
CA PHE A 35 -7.88 -13.69 -1.91
C PHE A 35 -8.27 -15.19 -1.79
N GLU A 36 -8.66 -15.83 -2.90
CA GLU A 36 -8.94 -17.27 -2.90
C GLU A 36 -7.68 -18.09 -3.19
N GLU A 37 -7.57 -19.25 -2.59
CA GLU A 37 -6.42 -20.14 -2.79
C GLU A 37 -6.47 -20.89 -4.11
N SER A 38 -7.66 -21.31 -4.51
CA SER A 38 -7.90 -22.08 -5.73
C SER A 38 -9.35 -21.90 -6.19
N GLY A 39 -9.63 -22.27 -7.43
CA GLY A 39 -10.97 -22.20 -8.01
C GLY A 39 -10.98 -21.70 -9.43
N ALA A 40 -12.18 -21.41 -9.96
CA ALA A 40 -12.40 -20.93 -11.32
C ALA A 40 -12.26 -19.39 -11.39
N TYR A 41 -11.07 -18.90 -11.11
CA TYR A 41 -10.73 -17.47 -11.12
C TYR A 41 -9.72 -17.17 -12.23
N THR A 42 -10.16 -17.32 -13.46
CA THR A 42 -9.32 -17.18 -14.66
C THR A 42 -8.57 -15.85 -14.68
N GLY A 43 -7.24 -15.91 -14.72
CA GLY A 43 -6.36 -14.74 -14.75
C GLY A 43 -5.87 -14.26 -13.38
N GLU A 44 -6.43 -14.77 -12.28
CA GLU A 44 -6.00 -14.39 -10.93
C GLU A 44 -4.80 -15.21 -10.44
N ILE A 45 -4.01 -14.61 -9.56
CA ILE A 45 -2.84 -15.22 -8.92
C ILE A 45 -3.11 -15.30 -7.42
N SER A 46 -3.04 -16.51 -6.86
CA SER A 46 -3.24 -16.71 -5.42
C SER A 46 -2.02 -16.32 -4.61
N ALA A 47 -2.22 -16.08 -3.31
CA ALA A 47 -1.12 -15.81 -2.38
C ALA A 47 -0.10 -16.96 -2.35
N ALA A 48 -0.55 -18.21 -2.40
CA ALA A 48 0.32 -19.39 -2.41
C ALA A 48 1.25 -19.41 -3.65
N MET A 49 0.74 -19.05 -4.84
CA MET A 49 1.57 -18.93 -6.04
C MET A 49 2.65 -17.87 -5.88
N LEU A 50 2.36 -16.74 -5.24
CA LEU A 50 3.33 -15.68 -4.99
C LEU A 50 4.41 -16.10 -4.00
N VAL A 51 4.02 -16.79 -2.92
CA VAL A 51 4.96 -17.30 -1.92
C VAL A 51 5.90 -18.34 -2.55
N ASP A 52 5.37 -19.27 -3.35
CA ASP A 52 6.17 -20.27 -4.08
C ASP A 52 7.16 -19.63 -5.05
N ALA A 53 6.77 -18.53 -5.70
CA ALA A 53 7.64 -17.74 -6.57
C ALA A 53 8.70 -16.90 -5.82
N GLY A 54 8.69 -16.88 -4.47
CA GLY A 54 9.66 -16.14 -3.65
C GLY A 54 9.30 -14.69 -3.34
N VAL A 55 8.05 -14.29 -3.59
CA VAL A 55 7.53 -12.94 -3.27
C VAL A 55 7.41 -12.77 -1.76
N LYS A 56 7.72 -11.57 -1.27
CA LYS A 56 7.58 -11.19 0.15
C LYS A 56 6.55 -10.10 0.39
N TYR A 57 6.31 -9.24 -0.58
CA TYR A 57 5.41 -8.10 -0.48
C TYR A 57 4.31 -8.19 -1.54
N VAL A 58 3.17 -7.58 -1.28
CA VAL A 58 2.12 -7.45 -2.30
C VAL A 58 1.41 -6.10 -2.17
N ILE A 59 1.26 -5.41 -3.30
CA ILE A 59 0.47 -4.18 -3.38
C ILE A 59 -1.01 -4.57 -3.38
N ILE A 60 -1.79 -3.92 -2.52
CA ILE A 60 -3.23 -4.13 -2.38
C ILE A 60 -3.91 -2.77 -2.39
N GLY A 61 -4.94 -2.61 -3.20
CA GLY A 61 -5.76 -1.40 -3.23
C GLY A 61 -5.14 -0.22 -3.97
N HIS A 62 -4.17 -0.46 -4.88
CA HIS A 62 -3.65 0.60 -5.75
C HIS A 62 -4.79 1.33 -6.46
N SER A 63 -4.67 2.65 -6.61
CA SER A 63 -5.72 3.49 -7.18
C SER A 63 -6.23 3.00 -8.54
N GLU A 64 -5.34 2.54 -9.41
CA GLU A 64 -5.72 1.96 -10.72
C GLU A 64 -6.61 0.72 -10.56
N ARG A 65 -6.38 -0.12 -9.57
CA ARG A 65 -7.21 -1.30 -9.34
C ARG A 65 -8.57 -0.93 -8.75
N ARG A 66 -8.60 0.05 -7.85
CA ARG A 66 -9.86 0.61 -7.34
C ARG A 66 -10.68 1.21 -8.47
N ASP A 67 -10.05 1.95 -9.37
CA ASP A 67 -10.74 2.65 -10.46
C ASP A 67 -11.08 1.73 -11.66
N TYR A 68 -10.10 1.08 -12.26
CA TYR A 68 -10.30 0.31 -13.50
C TYR A 68 -10.95 -1.05 -13.25
N PHE A 69 -10.58 -1.72 -12.16
CA PHE A 69 -11.05 -3.05 -11.81
C PHE A 69 -12.16 -3.07 -10.76
N LYS A 70 -12.56 -1.89 -10.26
CA LYS A 70 -13.64 -1.70 -9.27
C LYS A 70 -13.44 -2.50 -7.98
N GLU A 71 -12.20 -2.63 -7.55
CA GLU A 71 -11.88 -3.25 -6.27
C GLU A 71 -12.33 -2.33 -5.11
N ASP A 72 -13.33 -2.77 -4.37
CA ASP A 72 -13.86 -2.06 -3.22
C ASP A 72 -13.13 -2.45 -1.91
N ASP A 73 -13.34 -1.68 -0.85
CA ASP A 73 -12.69 -1.91 0.45
C ASP A 73 -13.05 -3.27 1.06
N VAL A 74 -14.23 -3.84 0.76
CA VAL A 74 -14.62 -5.18 1.23
C VAL A 74 -13.74 -6.25 0.59
N LEU A 75 -13.50 -6.15 -0.71
CA LEU A 75 -12.59 -7.03 -1.43
C LEU A 75 -11.15 -6.85 -0.95
N LEU A 76 -10.73 -5.60 -0.74
CA LEU A 76 -9.36 -5.30 -0.30
C LEU A 76 -9.09 -5.82 1.12
N ASN A 77 -10.03 -5.71 2.03
CA ASN A 77 -9.91 -6.32 3.36
C ASN A 77 -9.70 -7.84 3.29
N LYS A 78 -10.41 -8.55 2.38
CA LYS A 78 -10.18 -9.99 2.16
C LYS A 78 -8.76 -10.26 1.65
N LYS A 79 -8.26 -9.44 0.71
CA LYS A 79 -6.89 -9.56 0.20
C LYS A 79 -5.85 -9.32 1.29
N VAL A 80 -6.03 -8.28 2.14
CA VAL A 80 -5.12 -7.99 3.27
C VAL A 80 -5.06 -9.17 4.24
N LYS A 81 -6.21 -9.72 4.63
CA LYS A 81 -6.28 -10.92 5.50
C LYS A 81 -5.55 -12.10 4.88
N LYS A 82 -5.84 -12.39 3.60
CA LYS A 82 -5.22 -13.52 2.89
C LYS A 82 -3.70 -13.34 2.74
N ALA A 83 -3.22 -12.12 2.51
CA ALA A 83 -1.79 -11.84 2.45
C ALA A 83 -1.09 -12.20 3.77
N PHE A 84 -1.65 -11.77 4.91
CA PHE A 84 -1.12 -12.13 6.23
C PHE A 84 -1.20 -13.64 6.51
N GLU A 85 -2.30 -14.30 6.17
CA GLU A 85 -2.44 -15.74 6.30
C GLU A 85 -1.36 -16.51 5.55
N ALA A 86 -0.97 -16.01 4.38
CA ALA A 86 0.07 -16.61 3.54
C ALA A 86 1.51 -16.20 3.92
N GLY A 87 1.69 -15.30 4.89
CA GLY A 87 2.99 -14.79 5.29
C GLY A 87 3.57 -13.72 4.37
N LEU A 88 2.74 -13.11 3.50
CA LEU A 88 3.10 -11.94 2.70
C LEU A 88 2.92 -10.67 3.52
N THR A 89 3.75 -9.67 3.23
CA THR A 89 3.60 -8.32 3.81
C THR A 89 2.79 -7.44 2.87
N PRO A 90 1.57 -7.01 3.24
CA PRO A 90 0.77 -6.09 2.44
C PRO A 90 1.41 -4.70 2.36
N ILE A 91 1.33 -4.09 1.17
CA ILE A 91 1.50 -2.67 0.93
C ILE A 91 0.11 -2.16 0.56
N LEU A 92 -0.62 -1.67 1.56
CA LEU A 92 -1.99 -1.20 1.39
C LEU A 92 -2.00 0.23 0.89
N CYS A 93 -2.60 0.45 -0.29
CA CYS A 93 -2.73 1.76 -0.90
C CYS A 93 -4.07 2.41 -0.53
N CYS A 94 -4.01 3.67 -0.15
CA CYS A 94 -5.17 4.53 0.07
C CYS A 94 -4.94 5.90 -0.55
N GLY A 95 -6.00 6.59 -0.91
CA GLY A 95 -5.87 7.91 -1.53
C GLY A 95 -7.21 8.51 -1.93
N GLU A 96 -7.20 9.82 -2.13
CA GLU A 96 -8.35 10.60 -2.54
C GLU A 96 -8.22 11.11 -3.98
N SER A 97 -9.37 11.27 -4.64
CA SER A 97 -9.48 11.96 -5.93
C SER A 97 -9.37 13.48 -5.77
N LEU A 98 -9.18 14.18 -6.89
CA LEU A 98 -9.22 15.65 -6.90
C LEU A 98 -10.56 16.20 -6.41
N GLU A 99 -11.66 15.59 -6.83
CA GLU A 99 -13.00 15.98 -6.42
C GLU A 99 -13.17 15.89 -4.90
N GLN A 100 -12.76 14.78 -4.28
CA GLN A 100 -12.82 14.58 -2.84
C GLN A 100 -11.97 15.61 -2.09
N ARG A 101 -10.79 15.96 -2.63
CA ARG A 101 -9.93 16.97 -2.06
C ARG A 101 -10.54 18.37 -2.16
N GLU A 102 -11.11 18.75 -3.31
CA GLU A 102 -11.76 20.04 -3.51
C GLU A 102 -13.04 20.18 -2.67
N MET A 103 -13.74 19.09 -2.40
CA MET A 103 -14.87 19.02 -1.48
C MET A 103 -14.46 19.13 0.01
N GLY A 104 -13.16 19.05 0.33
CA GLY A 104 -12.67 19.10 1.70
C GLY A 104 -12.91 17.82 2.52
N VAL A 105 -13.17 16.67 1.87
CA VAL A 105 -13.48 15.38 2.52
C VAL A 105 -12.29 14.40 2.49
N THR A 106 -11.08 14.88 2.19
CA THR A 106 -9.87 14.04 2.10
C THR A 106 -9.74 13.11 3.31
N MET A 107 -9.77 13.66 4.52
CA MET A 107 -9.54 12.86 5.71
C MET A 107 -10.69 11.91 6.05
N ASP A 108 -11.93 12.29 5.77
CA ASP A 108 -13.08 11.41 5.94
C ASP A 108 -12.99 10.21 5.01
N TRP A 109 -12.59 10.44 3.75
CA TRP A 109 -12.38 9.41 2.75
C TRP A 109 -11.24 8.46 3.12
N ILE A 110 -10.07 8.99 3.46
CA ILE A 110 -8.91 8.20 3.89
C ILE A 110 -9.24 7.37 5.13
N ARG A 111 -9.90 7.95 6.13
CA ARG A 111 -10.32 7.24 7.33
C ARG A 111 -11.31 6.11 7.03
N LEU A 112 -12.22 6.32 6.08
CA LEU A 112 -13.13 5.27 5.63
C LEU A 112 -12.35 4.09 5.04
N GLN A 113 -11.43 4.34 4.11
CA GLN A 113 -10.59 3.31 3.50
C GLN A 113 -9.78 2.55 4.57
N ILE A 114 -9.04 3.26 5.43
CA ILE A 114 -8.20 2.63 6.47
C ILE A 114 -9.04 1.78 7.42
N LYS A 115 -10.19 2.28 7.90
CA LYS A 115 -11.06 1.53 8.81
C LYS A 115 -11.66 0.30 8.15
N SER A 116 -12.05 0.40 6.89
CA SER A 116 -12.65 -0.71 6.14
C SER A 116 -11.62 -1.78 5.78
N ASP A 117 -10.48 -1.36 5.22
CA ASP A 117 -9.44 -2.25 4.76
C ASP A 117 -8.75 -3.00 5.92
N LEU A 118 -8.66 -2.38 7.11
CA LEU A 118 -8.06 -2.97 8.31
C LEU A 118 -9.07 -3.67 9.24
N ALA A 119 -10.34 -3.78 8.87
CA ALA A 119 -11.35 -4.41 9.71
C ALA A 119 -10.99 -5.87 10.06
N GLY A 120 -10.79 -6.14 11.36
CA GLY A 120 -10.42 -7.47 11.87
C GLY A 120 -8.94 -7.85 11.66
N ILE A 121 -8.08 -6.93 11.26
CA ILE A 121 -6.62 -7.09 11.27
C ILE A 121 -6.11 -6.79 12.68
N THR A 122 -5.16 -7.56 13.19
CA THR A 122 -4.61 -7.36 14.54
C THR A 122 -3.57 -6.24 14.57
N ALA A 123 -3.33 -5.64 15.74
CA ALA A 123 -2.31 -4.61 15.93
C ALA A 123 -0.91 -5.09 15.48
N ASP A 124 -0.54 -6.34 15.80
CA ASP A 124 0.76 -6.88 15.40
C ASP A 124 0.90 -7.08 13.89
N GLN A 125 -0.20 -7.42 13.20
CA GLN A 125 -0.22 -7.45 11.74
C GLN A 125 -0.03 -6.04 11.15
N VAL A 126 -0.74 -5.04 11.70
CA VAL A 126 -0.61 -3.64 11.24
C VAL A 126 0.81 -3.11 11.44
N LYS A 127 1.47 -3.41 12.55
CA LYS A 127 2.88 -3.03 12.78
C LYS A 127 3.83 -3.56 11.72
N SER A 128 3.51 -4.71 11.11
CA SER A 128 4.35 -5.38 10.12
C SER A 128 4.08 -5.00 8.67
N MET A 129 2.96 -4.33 8.38
CA MET A 129 2.61 -3.93 7.02
C MET A 129 3.17 -2.56 6.63
N VAL A 130 2.88 -2.18 5.39
CA VAL A 130 3.15 -0.84 4.87
C VAL A 130 1.83 -0.23 4.41
N ILE A 131 1.62 1.05 4.70
CA ILE A 131 0.53 1.83 4.13
C ILE A 131 1.14 2.83 3.15
N ALA A 132 0.62 2.88 1.93
CA ALA A 132 1.05 3.79 0.88
C ALA A 132 -0.04 4.82 0.60
N TYR A 133 0.23 6.08 0.89
CA TYR A 133 -0.68 7.17 0.55
C TYR A 133 -0.47 7.63 -0.88
N GLU A 134 -1.51 7.56 -1.68
CA GLU A 134 -1.53 7.96 -3.08
C GLU A 134 -2.45 9.19 -3.27
N PRO A 135 -1.92 10.43 -3.40
CA PRO A 135 -2.74 11.54 -3.88
C PRO A 135 -3.10 11.30 -5.35
N ILE A 136 -4.24 10.65 -5.63
CA ILE A 136 -4.63 10.18 -6.99
C ILE A 136 -4.63 11.36 -7.97
N TRP A 137 -5.02 12.53 -7.50
CA TRP A 137 -5.02 13.78 -8.28
C TRP A 137 -3.63 14.27 -8.70
N ALA A 138 -2.56 13.72 -8.10
CA ALA A 138 -1.17 14.06 -8.41
C ALA A 138 -0.41 12.92 -9.12
N ILE A 139 -1.09 11.83 -9.52
CA ILE A 139 -0.49 10.70 -10.23
C ILE A 139 -0.73 10.86 -11.73
N GLY A 140 0.34 11.04 -12.52
CA GLY A 140 0.24 11.12 -13.98
C GLY A 140 -0.46 12.36 -14.53
N THR A 141 -0.82 13.33 -13.69
CA THR A 141 -1.58 14.53 -14.08
C THR A 141 -0.72 15.77 -14.34
N GLY A 142 0.59 15.68 -14.07
CA GLY A 142 1.48 16.83 -14.06
C GLY A 142 1.37 17.72 -12.81
N LYS A 143 0.42 17.44 -11.90
CA LYS A 143 0.36 18.04 -10.57
C LYS A 143 1.23 17.27 -9.61
N THR A 144 1.77 17.92 -8.60
CA THR A 144 2.54 17.30 -7.52
C THR A 144 2.00 17.81 -6.20
N ALA A 145 1.74 16.91 -5.27
CA ALA A 145 1.42 17.31 -3.90
C ALA A 145 2.64 17.99 -3.27
N THR A 146 2.42 19.04 -2.50
CA THR A 146 3.49 19.61 -1.68
C THR A 146 3.87 18.62 -0.57
N SER A 147 5.07 18.75 -0.03
CA SER A 147 5.51 17.94 1.10
C SER A 147 4.62 18.11 2.32
N ASP A 148 4.06 19.31 2.54
CA ASP A 148 3.12 19.58 3.63
C ASP A 148 1.77 18.90 3.41
N GLN A 149 1.26 18.88 2.18
CA GLN A 149 0.05 18.14 1.84
C GLN A 149 0.22 16.63 2.03
N ALA A 150 1.38 16.10 1.62
CA ALA A 150 1.70 14.69 1.85
C ALA A 150 1.80 14.37 3.35
N GLN A 151 2.48 15.22 4.11
CA GLN A 151 2.63 15.11 5.56
C GLN A 151 1.29 15.15 6.29
N GLU A 152 0.39 16.08 5.92
CA GLU A 152 -0.93 16.22 6.50
C GLU A 152 -1.73 14.90 6.43
N VAL A 153 -1.74 14.28 5.26
CA VAL A 153 -2.51 13.03 5.07
C VAL A 153 -1.79 11.84 5.71
N CYS A 154 -0.47 11.73 5.59
CA CYS A 154 0.29 10.65 6.25
C CYS A 154 0.12 10.71 7.78
N LYS A 155 0.15 11.92 8.37
CA LYS A 155 -0.17 12.11 9.78
C LYS A 155 -1.60 11.68 10.11
N GLY A 156 -2.58 12.08 9.31
CA GLY A 156 -3.97 11.70 9.51
C GLY A 156 -4.21 10.19 9.41
N ILE A 157 -3.46 9.47 8.57
CA ILE A 157 -3.45 8.00 8.53
C ILE A 157 -2.91 7.45 9.85
N ARG A 158 -1.78 7.98 10.34
CA ARG A 158 -1.19 7.56 11.61
C ARG A 158 -2.13 7.80 12.79
N ASP A 159 -2.75 8.98 12.86
CA ASP A 159 -3.74 9.32 13.88
C ASP A 159 -4.95 8.35 13.81
N CYS A 160 -5.40 8.00 12.62
CA CYS A 160 -6.49 7.03 12.43
C CYS A 160 -6.12 5.62 12.94
N ILE A 161 -4.87 5.20 12.74
CA ILE A 161 -4.37 3.91 13.25
C ILE A 161 -4.29 3.95 14.78
N ALA A 162 -3.82 5.07 15.37
CA ALA A 162 -3.80 5.25 16.82
C ALA A 162 -5.21 5.14 17.44
N GLU A 163 -6.22 5.69 16.78
CA GLU A 163 -7.63 5.59 17.21
C GLU A 163 -8.19 4.16 17.11
N ILE A 164 -7.81 3.39 16.07
CA ILE A 164 -8.32 2.03 15.86
C ILE A 164 -7.65 1.03 16.81
N TYR A 165 -6.36 1.22 17.07
CA TYR A 165 -5.52 0.31 17.83
C TYR A 165 -4.93 1.01 19.07
N ASP A 166 -3.75 1.59 18.93
CA ASP A 166 -3.01 2.34 19.95
C ASP A 166 -1.86 3.14 19.33
N GLU A 167 -1.28 4.07 20.09
CA GLU A 167 -0.12 4.87 19.69
C GLU A 167 1.11 4.01 19.31
N ALA A 168 1.37 2.92 20.04
CA ALA A 168 2.52 2.07 19.77
C ALA A 168 2.39 1.35 18.41
N THR A 169 1.18 1.00 18.01
CA THR A 169 0.90 0.43 16.69
C THR A 169 1.05 1.50 15.61
N ALA A 170 0.52 2.70 15.84
CA ALA A 170 0.62 3.82 14.91
C ALA A 170 2.07 4.25 14.67
N GLU A 171 2.90 4.28 15.71
CA GLU A 171 4.34 4.60 15.58
C GLU A 171 5.13 3.51 14.84
N ALA A 172 4.76 2.24 15.02
CA ALA A 172 5.48 1.12 14.42
C ALA A 172 5.18 0.93 12.94
N VAL A 173 3.95 1.26 12.48
CA VAL A 173 3.55 1.07 11.08
C VAL A 173 4.32 2.01 10.15
N ARG A 174 4.79 1.47 9.03
CA ARG A 174 5.43 2.28 7.99
C ARG A 174 4.39 2.91 7.08
N ILE A 175 4.45 4.24 6.95
CA ILE A 175 3.63 5.00 6.01
C ILE A 175 4.55 5.53 4.91
N GLN A 176 4.19 5.31 3.66
CA GLN A 176 4.92 5.76 2.46
C GLN A 176 4.09 6.79 1.71
N TYR A 177 4.75 7.79 1.14
CA TYR A 177 4.17 8.64 0.13
C TYR A 177 4.30 7.97 -1.24
N GLY A 178 3.18 7.71 -1.90
CA GLY A 178 3.06 7.04 -3.20
C GLY A 178 2.79 7.97 -4.38
N GLY A 179 2.85 9.29 -4.19
CA GLY A 179 2.72 10.24 -5.28
C GLY A 179 4.03 10.48 -6.03
N SER A 180 4.04 11.51 -6.89
CA SER A 180 5.21 11.84 -7.72
C SER A 180 6.41 12.26 -6.88
N MET A 181 7.40 11.38 -6.80
CA MET A 181 8.69 11.61 -6.14
C MET A 181 9.80 11.66 -7.17
N ASN A 182 10.71 12.62 -7.02
CA ASN A 182 11.90 12.79 -7.88
C ASN A 182 13.10 13.32 -7.05
N ALA A 183 14.24 13.41 -7.67
CA ALA A 183 15.46 13.88 -6.99
C ALA A 183 15.34 15.30 -6.38
N GLY A 184 14.46 16.14 -6.92
CA GLY A 184 14.27 17.53 -6.45
C GLY A 184 13.42 17.63 -5.18
N ASN A 185 12.47 16.72 -4.96
CA ASN A 185 11.54 16.76 -3.82
C ASN A 185 11.75 15.64 -2.78
N ALA A 186 12.55 14.63 -3.11
CA ALA A 186 12.74 13.46 -2.25
C ALA A 186 13.29 13.82 -0.86
N ALA A 187 14.28 14.71 -0.79
CA ALA A 187 14.89 15.10 0.48
C ALA A 187 13.89 15.82 1.39
N GLU A 188 13.04 16.67 0.84
CA GLU A 188 12.02 17.40 1.59
C GLU A 188 10.92 16.44 2.10
N LEU A 189 10.43 15.55 1.23
CA LEU A 189 9.43 14.54 1.60
C LEU A 189 9.96 13.60 2.71
N LEU A 190 11.18 13.08 2.55
CA LEU A 190 11.78 12.16 3.52
C LEU A 190 12.17 12.82 4.85
N ALA A 191 12.21 14.16 4.90
CA ALA A 191 12.42 14.90 6.15
C ALA A 191 11.14 15.08 6.97
N LYS A 192 9.97 14.73 6.42
CA LYS A 192 8.69 14.83 7.15
C LYS A 192 8.57 13.70 8.18
N PRO A 193 8.01 14.00 9.37
CA PRO A 193 7.96 13.03 10.48
C PRO A 193 7.11 11.78 10.21
N ASP A 194 6.09 11.88 9.36
CA ASP A 194 5.14 10.79 9.12
C ASP A 194 5.29 10.11 7.75
N ILE A 195 6.30 10.51 6.97
CA ILE A 195 6.62 9.94 5.67
C ILE A 195 7.84 9.02 5.74
#